data_52b589d6f7e16c50e303cf2bbce43a03
#
_entry.id   52b589d6f7e16c50e303cf2bbce43a03
#
_cell.length_a   1.000
_cell.length_b   1.000
_cell.length_c   1.000
_cell.angle_alpha   90.00
_cell.angle_beta   90.00
_cell.angle_gamma   90.00
#
_symmetry.space_group_name_H-M   'P 1'
#
loop_
_entity.id
_entity.type
_entity.pdbx_description
1 polymer ?
#
loop_
_entity_poly.entity_id
_entity_poly.type
_entity_poly.pdbx_seq_one_letter_code
_entity_poly.pdbx_strand_id
1 'polypeptide(L)'
;MLRCFSAVLALLCQLVSPAAAQDAPRSSECLAMANAPPRATPVALREAAAKTDEVAITYAGHSTYYIDTPGGVRIATDYSGAYRTGRLPDVVTMNRAHSTHYTLFPDPRIPIVLHGWGEDGQPAKIAQRIGDVYIRNVTTDIRRHFGEDSSGEMIKDGNSIFIFEVAGLCIGHLGHLHHKLDESHFAAIGRLDIVMVPIDGTYTMSLDGISDITRRLRASVVLPMHRFMTPLDEFMRRIGEQFAIDVRTERTLNISRETLPGTPTVIILDGV
;
A
#
# COMPACT_ATOMS: atom_id res chain seq x y z
N MET A 1 44.24 54.58 -53.73
CA MET A 1 43.83 53.18 -53.73
C MET A 1 43.33 52.86 -52.34
N LEU A 2 42.02 52.89 -52.13
CA LEU A 2 41.39 52.73 -50.80
C LEU A 2 40.76 51.33 -50.79
N ARG A 3 41.20 50.42 -49.93
CA ARG A 3 40.64 49.08 -49.74
C ARG A 3 39.64 49.08 -48.57
N CYS A 4 38.36 48.96 -48.87
CA CYS A 4 37.32 48.72 -47.89
C CYS A 4 37.38 47.28 -47.40
N PHE A 5 37.51 47.11 -46.07
CA PHE A 5 37.31 45.81 -45.41
C PHE A 5 35.87 45.77 -44.88
N SER A 6 35.05 44.89 -45.44
CA SER A 6 33.72 44.59 -44.94
C SER A 6 33.85 43.52 -43.89
N ALA A 7 33.53 43.81 -42.62
CA ALA A 7 33.43 42.87 -41.56
C ALA A 7 32.00 42.25 -41.56
N VAL A 8 31.90 40.96 -41.81
CA VAL A 8 30.65 40.19 -41.68
C VAL A 8 30.51 39.71 -40.23
N LEU A 9 29.54 40.28 -39.53
CA LEU A 9 29.19 39.90 -38.17
C LEU A 9 28.24 38.71 -38.23
N ALA A 10 28.73 37.48 -37.92
CA ALA A 10 27.92 36.29 -37.84
C ALA A 10 27.26 36.24 -36.44
N LEU A 11 25.92 36.41 -36.42
CA LEU A 11 25.10 36.29 -35.24
C LEU A 11 24.81 34.81 -34.94
N LEU A 12 25.51 34.20 -33.96
CA LEU A 12 25.21 32.86 -33.47
C LEU A 12 23.94 32.90 -32.60
N CYS A 13 22.81 32.48 -33.16
CA CYS A 13 21.61 32.15 -32.38
C CYS A 13 21.85 30.85 -31.64
N GLN A 14 22.14 30.91 -30.35
CA GLN A 14 22.14 29.70 -29.48
C GLN A 14 20.70 29.29 -29.21
N LEU A 15 20.29 28.17 -29.80
CA LEU A 15 19.06 27.47 -29.44
C LEU A 15 19.19 26.89 -28.05
N VAL A 16 18.66 27.58 -27.05
CA VAL A 16 18.49 27.06 -25.71
C VAL A 16 17.36 26.04 -25.77
N SER A 17 17.69 24.75 -25.87
CA SER A 17 16.72 23.69 -25.67
C SER A 17 16.18 23.77 -24.22
N PRO A 18 14.86 23.77 -24.01
CA PRO A 18 14.34 23.65 -22.66
C PRO A 18 14.77 22.28 -22.10
N ALA A 19 15.58 22.30 -21.04
CA ALA A 19 15.86 21.09 -20.26
C ALA A 19 14.51 20.59 -19.75
N ALA A 20 14.11 19.38 -20.18
CA ALA A 20 13.01 18.67 -19.58
C ALA A 20 13.33 18.55 -18.09
N ALA A 21 12.54 19.22 -17.24
CA ALA A 21 12.62 19.03 -15.80
C ALA A 21 12.38 17.53 -15.54
N GLN A 22 13.45 16.81 -15.20
CA GLN A 22 13.32 15.48 -14.67
C GLN A 22 12.52 15.62 -13.38
N ASP A 23 11.31 15.02 -13.34
CA ASP A 23 10.52 14.94 -12.14
C ASP A 23 11.40 14.29 -11.05
N ALA A 24 11.85 15.09 -10.11
CA ALA A 24 12.51 14.58 -8.91
C ALA A 24 11.56 13.55 -8.29
N PRO A 25 12.04 12.41 -7.80
CA PRO A 25 11.19 11.41 -7.17
C PRO A 25 10.41 12.12 -6.06
N ARG A 26 9.08 12.26 -6.26
CA ARG A 26 8.22 12.90 -5.26
C ARG A 26 8.35 12.08 -3.99
N SER A 27 8.73 12.73 -2.92
CA SER A 27 8.76 12.13 -1.60
C SER A 27 7.36 11.63 -1.23
N SER A 28 7.30 10.51 -0.50
CA SER A 28 6.05 9.96 0.04
C SER A 28 5.23 11.04 0.76
N GLU A 29 3.99 11.24 0.33
CA GLU A 29 3.07 12.18 0.98
C GLU A 29 2.66 11.67 2.36
N CYS A 30 2.54 10.36 2.52
CA CYS A 30 2.17 9.71 3.79
C CYS A 30 3.27 9.85 4.86
N LEU A 31 4.54 9.84 4.48
CA LEU A 31 5.68 10.13 5.37
C LEU A 31 5.80 11.62 5.67
N ALA A 32 5.67 12.48 4.68
CA ALA A 32 5.77 13.93 4.87
C ALA A 32 4.68 14.45 5.80
N MET A 33 3.45 13.92 5.70
CA MET A 33 2.33 14.32 6.56
C MET A 33 2.46 13.82 8.00
N ALA A 34 3.12 12.69 8.24
CA ALA A 34 3.39 12.19 9.59
C ALA A 34 4.30 13.12 10.39
N ASN A 35 5.17 13.85 9.70
CA ASN A 35 6.15 14.76 10.29
C ASN A 35 5.79 16.26 10.19
N ALA A 36 4.67 16.60 9.54
CA ALA A 36 4.25 17.98 9.38
C ALA A 36 3.51 18.51 10.61
N PRO A 37 3.81 19.72 11.12
CA PRO A 37 2.94 20.36 12.09
C PRO A 37 1.54 20.56 11.48
N PRO A 38 0.45 20.58 12.28
CA PRO A 38 -0.88 20.77 11.78
C PRO A 38 -0.95 22.09 10.98
N ARG A 39 -1.06 21.97 9.67
CA ARG A 39 -1.22 23.11 8.77
C ARG A 39 -2.70 23.48 8.71
N ALA A 40 -2.99 24.75 8.93
CA ALA A 40 -4.24 25.33 8.46
C ALA A 40 -4.30 25.09 6.94
N THR A 41 -5.27 24.30 6.51
CA THR A 41 -5.47 23.98 5.08
C THR A 41 -5.94 25.27 4.41
N PRO A 42 -5.18 25.88 3.48
CA PRO A 42 -5.76 26.91 2.64
C PRO A 42 -6.83 26.22 1.82
N VAL A 43 -8.07 26.74 1.89
CA VAL A 43 -9.14 26.33 1.00
C VAL A 43 -8.77 26.85 -0.40
N ALA A 44 -8.00 26.05 -1.13
CA ALA A 44 -7.85 26.25 -2.56
C ALA A 44 -9.20 25.86 -3.18
N LEU A 45 -9.87 26.84 -3.81
CA LEU A 45 -10.96 26.54 -4.73
C LEU A 45 -10.43 25.59 -5.81
N ARG A 46 -10.65 24.29 -5.64
CA ARG A 46 -10.50 23.30 -6.69
C ARG A 46 -11.70 23.49 -7.62
N GLU A 47 -11.45 23.94 -8.83
CA GLU A 47 -12.41 23.77 -9.91
C GLU A 47 -12.75 22.28 -10.00
N ALA A 48 -14.04 21.98 -9.91
CA ALA A 48 -14.59 20.64 -9.95
C ALA A 48 -14.39 20.04 -11.36
N ALA A 49 -13.28 19.36 -11.55
CA ALA A 49 -13.23 18.31 -12.57
C ALA A 49 -13.82 17.06 -11.93
N ALA A 50 -15.00 16.67 -12.39
CA ALA A 50 -15.78 15.52 -11.90
C ALA A 50 -15.10 14.19 -12.32
N LYS A 51 -13.95 13.88 -11.75
CA LYS A 51 -13.50 12.51 -11.51
C LYS A 51 -13.66 12.29 -10.02
N THR A 52 -14.47 11.31 -9.66
CA THR A 52 -14.57 10.86 -8.27
C THR A 52 -13.18 10.44 -7.85
N ASP A 53 -12.59 11.14 -6.86
CA ASP A 53 -11.31 10.75 -6.23
C ASP A 53 -11.49 9.49 -5.36
N GLU A 54 -12.46 8.64 -5.71
CA GLU A 54 -12.78 7.40 -5.01
C GLU A 54 -11.86 6.27 -5.43
N VAL A 55 -11.38 5.56 -4.41
CA VAL A 55 -10.69 4.29 -4.56
C VAL A 55 -11.66 3.17 -4.22
N ALA A 56 -11.77 2.17 -5.09
CA ALA A 56 -12.56 0.97 -4.81
C ALA A 56 -11.65 -0.13 -4.25
N ILE A 57 -11.98 -0.61 -3.04
CA ILE A 57 -11.23 -1.68 -2.36
C ILE A 57 -12.14 -2.90 -2.26
N THR A 58 -11.80 -3.98 -2.98
CA THR A 58 -12.62 -5.20 -3.06
C THR A 58 -11.93 -6.37 -2.36
N TYR A 59 -12.59 -6.99 -1.40
CA TYR A 59 -12.10 -8.23 -0.81
C TYR A 59 -12.29 -9.41 -1.76
N ALA A 60 -11.22 -10.07 -2.12
CA ALA A 60 -11.24 -11.22 -3.01
C ALA A 60 -11.19 -12.57 -2.27
N GLY A 61 -10.60 -12.57 -1.10
CA GLY A 61 -10.47 -13.76 -0.24
C GLY A 61 -9.09 -13.86 0.41
N HIS A 62 -9.02 -14.51 1.54
CA HIS A 62 -7.81 -14.70 2.35
C HIS A 62 -7.10 -13.37 2.69
N SER A 63 -5.95 -13.08 2.07
CA SER A 63 -5.23 -11.81 2.23
C SER A 63 -5.27 -10.95 0.97
N THR A 64 -6.04 -11.35 -0.04
CA THR A 64 -6.08 -10.67 -1.32
C THR A 64 -7.19 -9.61 -1.33
N TYR A 65 -6.78 -8.35 -1.48
CA TYR A 65 -7.63 -7.24 -1.83
C TYR A 65 -7.28 -6.73 -3.22
N TYR A 66 -8.29 -6.28 -3.96
CA TYR A 66 -8.07 -5.48 -5.16
C TYR A 66 -8.28 -4.01 -4.82
N ILE A 67 -7.38 -3.17 -5.28
CA ILE A 67 -7.45 -1.72 -5.15
C ILE A 67 -7.54 -1.16 -6.56
N ASP A 68 -8.68 -0.60 -6.91
CA ASP A 68 -8.90 0.10 -8.18
C ASP A 68 -8.79 1.60 -7.94
N THR A 69 -7.84 2.24 -8.61
CA THR A 69 -7.57 3.67 -8.45
C THR A 69 -8.42 4.52 -9.39
N PRO A 70 -8.70 5.80 -9.07
CA PRO A 70 -9.40 6.70 -9.98
C PRO A 70 -8.69 6.89 -11.33
N GLY A 71 -7.36 6.74 -11.37
CA GLY A 71 -6.56 6.77 -12.60
C GLY A 71 -6.62 5.49 -13.43
N GLY A 72 -7.32 4.45 -12.94
CA GLY A 72 -7.56 3.20 -13.65
C GLY A 72 -6.52 2.11 -13.41
N VAL A 73 -5.58 2.29 -12.46
CA VAL A 73 -4.66 1.24 -12.06
C VAL A 73 -5.37 0.25 -11.15
N ARG A 74 -5.26 -1.04 -11.45
CA ARG A 74 -5.78 -2.14 -10.63
C ARG A 74 -4.65 -2.90 -9.96
N ILE A 75 -4.68 -2.97 -8.65
CA ILE A 75 -3.66 -3.63 -7.83
C ILE A 75 -4.29 -4.84 -7.15
N ALA A 76 -3.59 -5.98 -7.09
CA ALA A 76 -3.97 -7.10 -6.23
C ALA A 76 -2.89 -7.35 -5.18
N THR A 77 -3.29 -7.39 -3.90
CA THR A 77 -2.39 -7.63 -2.77
C THR A 77 -2.26 -9.12 -2.47
N ASP A 78 -1.11 -9.55 -1.97
CA ASP A 78 -0.79 -10.95 -1.62
C ASP A 78 -1.32 -11.94 -2.70
N TYR A 79 -0.91 -11.69 -3.94
CA TYR A 79 -1.45 -12.34 -5.12
C TYR A 79 -0.90 -13.75 -5.30
N SER A 80 -1.76 -14.74 -5.17
CA SER A 80 -1.44 -16.16 -5.46
C SER A 80 -2.06 -16.64 -6.79
N GLY A 81 -2.97 -15.87 -7.37
CA GLY A 81 -3.78 -16.29 -8.52
C GLY A 81 -5.02 -17.13 -8.17
N ALA A 82 -5.18 -17.55 -6.91
CA ALA A 82 -6.35 -18.32 -6.45
C ALA A 82 -7.59 -17.42 -6.27
N TYR A 83 -7.40 -16.20 -5.80
CA TYR A 83 -8.47 -15.24 -5.51
C TYR A 83 -8.54 -14.19 -6.60
N ARG A 84 -9.49 -14.38 -7.54
CA ARG A 84 -9.64 -13.50 -8.70
C ARG A 84 -10.99 -12.82 -8.70
N THR A 85 -11.01 -11.57 -9.11
CA THR A 85 -12.23 -10.81 -9.33
C THR A 85 -12.03 -9.84 -10.50
N GLY A 86 -13.00 -9.80 -11.42
CA GLY A 86 -12.98 -8.88 -12.55
C GLY A 86 -11.81 -9.07 -13.52
N ARG A 87 -11.28 -7.95 -14.05
CA ARG A 87 -10.14 -7.95 -14.98
C ARG A 87 -8.83 -8.31 -14.28
N LEU A 88 -7.83 -8.70 -15.06
CA LEU A 88 -6.47 -8.89 -14.52
C LEU A 88 -5.95 -7.60 -13.90
N PRO A 89 -5.16 -7.71 -12.80
CA PRO A 89 -4.51 -6.55 -12.21
C PRO A 89 -3.37 -6.04 -13.10
N ASP A 90 -3.09 -4.75 -13.00
CA ASP A 90 -1.93 -4.12 -13.61
C ASP A 90 -0.69 -4.30 -12.74
N VAL A 91 -0.90 -4.41 -11.44
CA VAL A 91 0.14 -4.58 -10.42
C VAL A 91 -0.28 -5.68 -9.46
N VAL A 92 0.66 -6.53 -9.08
CA VAL A 92 0.47 -7.46 -7.96
C VAL A 92 1.58 -7.28 -6.93
N THR A 93 1.22 -7.35 -5.66
CA THR A 93 2.19 -7.50 -4.56
C THR A 93 2.11 -8.90 -4.00
N MET A 94 3.23 -9.41 -3.52
CA MET A 94 3.33 -10.76 -2.98
C MET A 94 4.19 -10.78 -1.74
N ASN A 95 3.86 -11.61 -0.75
CA ASN A 95 4.69 -11.91 0.41
C ASN A 95 5.05 -13.41 0.45
N ARG A 96 6.29 -13.73 0.77
CA ARG A 96 6.80 -15.10 0.75
C ARG A 96 6.41 -15.90 2.01
N ALA A 97 5.10 -15.94 2.32
CA ALA A 97 4.58 -16.67 3.46
C ALA A 97 4.26 -18.14 3.07
N HIS A 98 3.12 -18.35 2.47
CA HIS A 98 2.69 -19.64 1.92
C HIS A 98 1.90 -19.44 0.61
N SER A 99 1.53 -20.52 -0.06
CA SER A 99 1.02 -20.52 -1.43
C SER A 99 -0.24 -19.67 -1.68
N THR A 100 -0.90 -19.16 -0.66
CA THR A 100 -2.03 -18.25 -0.79
C THR A 100 -1.64 -16.76 -0.80
N HIS A 101 -0.35 -16.43 -0.57
CA HIS A 101 0.19 -15.06 -0.58
C HIS A 101 1.06 -14.75 -1.77
N TYR A 102 1.50 -15.76 -2.51
CA TYR A 102 2.33 -15.58 -3.68
C TYR A 102 2.19 -16.73 -4.68
N THR A 103 2.68 -16.51 -5.88
CA THR A 103 2.90 -17.54 -6.89
C THR A 103 4.23 -17.26 -7.60
N LEU A 104 4.97 -18.34 -7.93
CA LEU A 104 6.18 -18.24 -8.76
C LEU A 104 5.86 -18.13 -10.26
N PHE A 105 4.57 -18.33 -10.62
CA PHE A 105 4.11 -18.35 -12.00
C PHE A 105 2.88 -17.41 -12.13
N PRO A 106 3.04 -16.08 -11.93
CA PRO A 106 1.96 -15.14 -12.19
C PRO A 106 1.57 -15.17 -13.66
N ASP A 107 0.33 -14.79 -13.95
CA ASP A 107 -0.13 -14.65 -15.32
C ASP A 107 0.82 -13.68 -16.07
N PRO A 108 1.43 -14.09 -17.19
CA PRO A 108 2.43 -13.27 -17.90
C PRO A 108 1.86 -11.97 -18.49
N ARG A 109 0.56 -11.81 -18.51
CA ARG A 109 -0.12 -10.57 -18.91
C ARG A 109 -0.18 -9.53 -17.80
N ILE A 110 0.19 -9.88 -16.56
CA ILE A 110 0.32 -8.93 -15.45
C ILE A 110 1.64 -8.18 -15.62
N PRO A 111 1.61 -6.89 -15.93
CA PRO A 111 2.83 -6.17 -16.32
C PRO A 111 3.79 -5.90 -15.16
N ILE A 112 3.29 -5.82 -13.91
CA ILE A 112 4.11 -5.42 -12.77
C ILE A 112 3.91 -6.40 -11.61
N VAL A 113 4.98 -7.07 -11.22
CA VAL A 113 5.02 -7.99 -10.07
C VAL A 113 6.00 -7.44 -9.03
N LEU A 114 5.51 -7.18 -7.83
CA LEU A 114 6.28 -6.61 -6.71
C LEU A 114 6.43 -7.66 -5.61
N HIS A 115 7.64 -8.18 -5.47
CA HIS A 115 7.96 -9.13 -4.42
C HIS A 115 8.27 -8.39 -3.11
N GLY A 116 7.56 -8.73 -2.03
CA GLY A 116 7.77 -8.19 -0.69
C GLY A 116 8.99 -8.77 0.04
N TRP A 117 9.80 -9.57 -0.64
CA TRP A 117 11.09 -10.09 -0.19
C TRP A 117 12.16 -9.70 -1.18
N GLY A 118 13.38 -9.54 -0.71
CA GLY A 118 14.54 -9.28 -1.54
C GLY A 118 15.23 -10.57 -2.00
N GLU A 119 16.20 -10.41 -2.88
CA GLU A 119 17.10 -11.47 -3.33
C GLU A 119 18.37 -11.47 -2.47
N ASP A 120 19.05 -12.62 -2.39
CA ASP A 120 20.33 -12.80 -1.70
C ASP A 120 20.34 -12.27 -0.24
N GLY A 121 19.21 -12.40 0.47
CA GLY A 121 19.08 -11.98 1.86
C GLY A 121 19.05 -10.47 2.07
N GLN A 122 18.91 -9.69 1.01
CA GLN A 122 18.69 -8.24 1.10
C GLN A 122 17.20 -7.94 1.28
N PRO A 123 16.84 -6.85 1.99
CA PRO A 123 15.45 -6.43 2.09
C PRO A 123 14.89 -5.98 0.73
N ALA A 124 13.62 -6.23 0.48
CA ALA A 124 12.93 -5.64 -0.66
C ALA A 124 12.93 -4.11 -0.54
N LYS A 125 13.22 -3.41 -1.63
CA LYS A 125 13.20 -1.94 -1.70
C LYS A 125 12.29 -1.50 -2.83
N ILE A 126 11.06 -1.16 -2.47
CA ILE A 126 10.02 -0.74 -3.41
C ILE A 126 9.67 0.71 -3.10
N ALA A 127 9.80 1.57 -4.09
CA ALA A 127 9.48 2.99 -4.02
C ALA A 127 9.28 3.51 -5.44
N GLN A 128 8.07 3.29 -6.01
CA GLN A 128 7.82 3.62 -7.41
C GLN A 128 6.40 4.12 -7.65
N ARG A 129 6.25 4.96 -8.65
CA ARG A 129 4.95 5.46 -9.12
C ARG A 129 4.50 4.64 -10.33
N ILE A 130 3.25 4.22 -10.27
CA ILE A 130 2.58 3.48 -11.36
C ILE A 130 1.26 4.19 -11.61
N GLY A 131 1.14 4.87 -12.73
CA GLY A 131 0.00 5.72 -13.00
C GLY A 131 -0.21 6.77 -11.89
N ASP A 132 -1.36 6.75 -11.27
CA ASP A 132 -1.77 7.68 -10.20
C ASP A 132 -1.42 7.20 -8.78
N VAL A 133 -0.86 5.99 -8.61
CA VAL A 133 -0.49 5.44 -7.31
C VAL A 133 1.04 5.45 -7.10
N TYR A 134 1.48 5.81 -5.89
CA TYR A 134 2.84 5.58 -5.42
C TYR A 134 2.85 4.38 -4.48
N ILE A 135 3.68 3.36 -4.79
CA ILE A 135 3.79 2.13 -4.03
C ILE A 135 5.15 2.05 -3.37
N ARG A 136 5.17 1.82 -2.08
CA ARG A 136 6.38 1.57 -1.30
C ARG A 136 6.18 0.44 -0.30
N ASN A 137 7.26 -0.03 0.30
CA ASN A 137 7.21 -1.08 1.32
C ASN A 137 8.03 -0.74 2.56
N VAL A 138 7.69 -1.43 3.66
CA VAL A 138 8.49 -1.53 4.88
C VAL A 138 8.65 -3.02 5.16
N THR A 139 9.89 -3.52 5.18
CA THR A 139 10.14 -4.95 5.41
C THR A 139 9.99 -5.30 6.88
N THR A 140 9.55 -6.53 7.15
CA THR A 140 9.51 -7.15 8.47
C THR A 140 9.95 -8.60 8.36
N ASP A 141 10.34 -9.20 9.47
CA ASP A 141 10.70 -10.60 9.52
C ASP A 141 9.46 -11.49 9.37
N ILE A 142 9.64 -12.67 8.81
CA ILE A 142 8.59 -13.68 8.68
C ILE A 142 9.02 -14.99 9.33
N ARG A 143 8.07 -15.67 9.98
CA ARG A 143 8.32 -17.01 10.52
C ARG A 143 8.33 -18.03 9.40
N ARG A 144 9.34 -18.90 9.39
CA ARG A 144 9.38 -20.03 8.47
C ARG A 144 8.26 -21.00 8.83
N HIS A 145 7.30 -21.15 7.93
CA HIS A 145 6.23 -22.12 8.04
C HIS A 145 6.39 -23.20 6.95
N PHE A 146 6.24 -24.46 7.36
CA PHE A 146 6.17 -25.65 6.51
C PHE A 146 7.46 -26.05 5.75
N GLY A 147 7.85 -27.28 5.98
CA GLY A 147 8.98 -28.00 5.41
C GLY A 147 9.73 -28.79 6.49
N GLU A 148 10.72 -29.57 6.10
CA GLU A 148 11.56 -30.37 7.01
C GLU A 148 12.31 -29.53 8.06
N ASP A 149 12.33 -28.21 7.89
CA ASP A 149 12.94 -27.20 8.77
C ASP A 149 11.90 -26.27 9.42
N SER A 150 10.77 -26.77 9.89
CA SER A 150 9.79 -25.95 10.64
C SER A 150 10.29 -25.56 12.05
N SER A 151 11.52 -25.06 12.14
CA SER A 151 12.18 -24.66 13.39
C SER A 151 11.55 -23.46 14.09
N GLY A 152 10.56 -22.80 13.47
CA GLY A 152 10.02 -21.53 13.97
C GLY A 152 11.00 -20.36 13.80
N GLU A 153 12.10 -20.56 13.05
CA GLU A 153 13.10 -19.56 12.76
C GLU A 153 12.50 -18.37 11.99
N MET A 154 12.90 -17.17 12.37
CA MET A 154 12.52 -15.96 11.66
C MET A 154 13.41 -15.75 10.42
N ILE A 155 12.80 -15.62 9.27
CA ILE A 155 13.48 -15.19 8.05
C ILE A 155 13.46 -13.67 8.04
N LYS A 156 14.66 -13.09 8.07
CA LYS A 156 14.81 -11.65 8.06
C LYS A 156 14.26 -11.05 6.76
N ASP A 157 13.54 -9.93 6.90
CA ASP A 157 12.97 -9.18 5.77
C ASP A 157 12.11 -10.01 4.79
N GLY A 158 11.53 -11.12 5.27
CA GLY A 158 10.75 -12.05 4.44
C GLY A 158 9.31 -11.61 4.16
N ASN A 159 8.83 -10.59 4.86
CA ASN A 159 7.50 -9.97 4.66
C ASN A 159 7.67 -8.48 4.37
N SER A 160 6.72 -7.90 3.65
CA SER A 160 6.61 -6.46 3.45
C SER A 160 5.22 -5.95 3.83
N ILE A 161 5.20 -4.88 4.57
CA ILE A 161 4.04 -4.00 4.68
C ILE A 161 4.07 -3.13 3.43
N PHE A 162 3.08 -3.28 2.55
CA PHE A 162 2.93 -2.45 1.37
C PHE A 162 2.09 -1.22 1.69
N ILE A 163 2.53 -0.07 1.21
CA ILE A 163 1.81 1.20 1.35
C ILE A 163 1.51 1.74 -0.06
N PHE A 164 0.23 2.01 -0.30
CA PHE A 164 -0.29 2.56 -1.54
C PHE A 164 -0.78 3.98 -1.28
N GLU A 165 -0.18 4.95 -1.95
CA GLU A 165 -0.49 6.37 -1.80
C GLU A 165 -1.20 6.83 -3.07
N VAL A 166 -2.51 7.04 -2.98
CA VAL A 166 -3.39 7.34 -4.12
C VAL A 166 -4.56 8.22 -3.70
N ALA A 167 -4.94 9.18 -4.52
CA ALA A 167 -6.08 10.09 -4.27
C ALA A 167 -6.02 10.76 -2.87
N GLY A 168 -4.82 11.06 -2.37
CA GLY A 168 -4.59 11.62 -1.03
C GLY A 168 -4.81 10.64 0.12
N LEU A 169 -5.11 9.37 -0.16
CA LEU A 169 -5.22 8.28 0.81
C LEU A 169 -3.89 7.55 0.99
N CYS A 170 -3.63 7.10 2.22
CA CYS A 170 -2.55 6.22 2.62
C CYS A 170 -3.12 4.86 3.00
N ILE A 171 -2.94 3.86 2.16
CA ILE A 171 -3.53 2.52 2.32
C ILE A 171 -2.40 1.54 2.64
N GLY A 172 -2.46 0.88 3.80
CA GLY A 172 -1.47 -0.11 4.22
C GLY A 172 -2.00 -1.53 4.16
N HIS A 173 -1.19 -2.46 3.66
CA HIS A 173 -1.44 -3.89 3.71
C HIS A 173 -0.33 -4.56 4.53
N LEU A 174 -0.66 -5.13 5.69
CA LEU A 174 0.35 -5.64 6.64
C LEU A 174 0.97 -6.97 6.20
N GLY A 175 0.47 -7.58 5.11
CA GLY A 175 0.96 -8.86 4.63
C GLY A 175 0.74 -9.97 5.66
N HIS A 176 1.69 -10.90 5.72
CA HIS A 176 1.70 -12.01 6.66
C HIS A 176 2.56 -11.66 7.90
N LEU A 177 2.13 -10.65 8.65
CA LEU A 177 2.92 -10.06 9.73
C LEU A 177 3.09 -11.02 10.93
N HIS A 178 4.35 -11.30 11.28
CA HIS A 178 4.71 -12.07 12.49
C HIS A 178 5.46 -11.23 13.53
N HIS A 179 6.08 -10.16 13.08
CA HIS A 179 7.03 -9.37 13.85
C HIS A 179 6.34 -8.24 14.60
N LYS A 180 6.76 -8.01 15.85
CA LYS A 180 6.34 -6.80 16.58
C LYS A 180 7.01 -5.60 15.94
N LEU A 181 6.21 -4.61 15.58
CA LEU A 181 6.72 -3.37 15.02
C LEU A 181 7.32 -2.51 16.11
N ASP A 182 8.53 -2.01 15.88
CA ASP A 182 9.20 -1.02 16.70
C ASP A 182 9.01 0.41 16.17
N GLU A 183 9.61 1.40 16.85
CA GLU A 183 9.49 2.80 16.47
C GLU A 183 9.97 3.09 15.05
N SER A 184 11.00 2.37 14.59
CA SER A 184 11.56 2.56 13.25
C SER A 184 10.59 2.07 12.17
N HIS A 185 9.88 0.97 12.42
CA HIS A 185 8.84 0.48 11.54
C HIS A 185 7.67 1.47 11.45
N PHE A 186 7.17 1.96 12.61
CA PHE A 186 6.08 2.94 12.61
C PHE A 186 6.47 4.24 11.91
N ALA A 187 7.70 4.72 12.13
CA ALA A 187 8.22 5.89 11.44
C ALA A 187 8.32 5.68 9.92
N ALA A 188 8.76 4.50 9.49
CA ALA A 188 8.85 4.14 8.07
C ALA A 188 7.48 3.91 7.41
N ILE A 189 6.50 3.37 8.15
CA ILE A 189 5.12 3.24 7.67
C ILE A 189 4.50 4.61 7.47
N GLY A 190 4.64 5.52 8.44
CA GLY A 190 4.05 6.83 8.42
C GLY A 190 2.54 6.81 8.69
N ARG A 191 1.81 7.79 8.15
CA ARG A 191 0.36 7.89 8.29
C ARG A 191 -0.33 6.82 7.44
N LEU A 192 -1.35 6.19 8.01
CA LEU A 192 -2.31 5.35 7.28
C LEU A 192 -3.73 5.86 7.52
N ASP A 193 -4.52 5.91 6.47
CA ASP A 193 -5.96 6.18 6.54
C ASP A 193 -6.75 4.88 6.57
N ILE A 194 -6.25 3.88 5.85
CA ILE A 194 -6.84 2.54 5.71
C ILE A 194 -5.75 1.52 5.96
N VAL A 195 -6.06 0.49 6.74
CA VAL A 195 -5.13 -0.62 6.98
C VAL A 195 -5.81 -1.98 6.86
N MET A 196 -5.19 -2.88 6.09
CA MET A 196 -5.58 -4.28 5.94
C MET A 196 -4.77 -5.12 6.91
N VAL A 197 -5.45 -5.83 7.84
CA VAL A 197 -4.82 -6.52 8.96
C VAL A 197 -5.14 -8.01 9.00
N PRO A 198 -4.15 -8.91 9.16
CA PRO A 198 -4.39 -10.33 9.35
C PRO A 198 -4.92 -10.59 10.75
N ILE A 199 -6.00 -11.38 10.88
CA ILE A 199 -6.70 -11.60 12.15
C ILE A 199 -6.86 -13.08 12.52
N ASP A 200 -6.02 -13.98 11.98
CA ASP A 200 -6.06 -15.39 12.32
C ASP A 200 -5.53 -15.72 13.73
N GLY A 201 -4.59 -14.91 14.24
CA GLY A 201 -4.05 -15.03 15.59
C GLY A 201 -3.13 -16.23 15.85
N THR A 202 -2.82 -17.01 14.81
CA THR A 202 -2.03 -18.24 14.92
C THR A 202 -0.93 -18.36 13.88
N TYR A 203 -1.29 -18.35 12.60
CA TYR A 203 -0.32 -18.41 11.49
C TYR A 203 0.44 -17.09 11.31
N THR A 204 -0.23 -15.97 11.61
CA THR A 204 0.39 -14.65 11.69
C THR A 204 0.67 -14.29 13.15
N MET A 205 0.68 -13.01 13.47
CA MET A 205 0.84 -12.52 14.84
C MET A 205 -0.40 -12.88 15.70
N SER A 206 -0.19 -13.01 17.03
CA SER A 206 -1.31 -13.20 17.97
C SER A 206 -2.33 -12.07 17.87
N LEU A 207 -3.60 -12.36 18.18
CA LEU A 207 -4.67 -11.36 18.15
C LEU A 207 -4.39 -10.16 19.05
N ASP A 208 -3.76 -10.35 20.21
CA ASP A 208 -3.37 -9.24 21.08
C ASP A 208 -2.30 -8.36 20.41
N GLY A 209 -1.28 -8.99 19.82
CA GLY A 209 -0.22 -8.28 19.12
C GLY A 209 -0.72 -7.47 17.93
N ILE A 210 -1.57 -8.07 17.08
CA ILE A 210 -2.13 -7.36 15.92
C ILE A 210 -3.11 -6.26 16.34
N SER A 211 -3.86 -6.46 17.41
CA SER A 211 -4.75 -5.44 17.96
C SER A 211 -3.95 -4.24 18.50
N ASP A 212 -2.83 -4.47 19.19
CA ASP A 212 -1.93 -3.40 19.66
C ASP A 212 -1.36 -2.59 18.49
N ILE A 213 -0.87 -3.26 17.46
CA ILE A 213 -0.37 -2.61 16.24
C ILE A 213 -1.47 -1.79 15.58
N THR A 214 -2.67 -2.36 15.41
CA THR A 214 -3.79 -1.71 14.75
C THR A 214 -4.21 -0.43 15.49
N ARG A 215 -4.29 -0.49 16.84
CA ARG A 215 -4.57 0.69 17.67
C ARG A 215 -3.51 1.76 17.49
N ARG A 216 -2.25 1.36 17.41
CA ARG A 216 -1.12 2.29 17.30
C ARG A 216 -1.04 2.95 15.91
N LEU A 217 -1.42 2.25 14.85
CA LEU A 217 -1.47 2.80 13.49
C LEU A 217 -2.53 3.90 13.32
N ARG A 218 -3.58 3.92 14.15
CA ARG A 218 -4.62 4.96 14.17
C ARG A 218 -5.28 5.21 12.82
N ALA A 219 -5.39 4.17 11.98
CA ALA A 219 -6.09 4.29 10.72
C ALA A 219 -7.59 4.56 10.93
N SER A 220 -8.19 5.37 10.08
CA SER A 220 -9.64 5.64 10.09
C SER A 220 -10.44 4.40 9.73
N VAL A 221 -9.90 3.54 8.86
CA VAL A 221 -10.54 2.30 8.42
C VAL A 221 -9.61 1.12 8.64
N VAL A 222 -10.14 0.07 9.25
CA VAL A 222 -9.47 -1.23 9.42
C VAL A 222 -10.24 -2.27 8.62
N LEU A 223 -9.56 -2.94 7.70
CA LEU A 223 -10.09 -4.02 6.88
C LEU A 223 -9.48 -5.36 7.32
N PRO A 224 -10.22 -6.23 8.01
CA PRO A 224 -9.73 -7.53 8.42
C PRO A 224 -9.50 -8.46 7.22
N MET A 225 -8.44 -9.25 7.29
CA MET A 225 -8.10 -10.29 6.31
C MET A 225 -7.50 -11.50 7.01
N HIS A 226 -7.21 -12.56 6.27
CA HIS A 226 -6.51 -13.76 6.79
C HIS A 226 -7.15 -14.28 8.08
N ARG A 227 -8.48 -14.35 8.12
CA ARG A 227 -9.21 -14.76 9.33
C ARG A 227 -9.05 -16.24 9.65
N PHE A 228 -9.00 -17.08 8.61
CA PHE A 228 -9.00 -18.53 8.72
C PHE A 228 -10.17 -19.04 9.57
N MET A 229 -9.93 -19.71 10.70
CA MET A 229 -10.96 -20.24 11.60
C MET A 229 -11.30 -19.32 12.77
N THR A 230 -10.62 -18.18 12.90
CA THR A 230 -10.80 -17.28 14.04
C THR A 230 -12.16 -16.58 13.97
N PRO A 231 -12.96 -16.63 15.05
CA PRO A 231 -14.21 -15.87 15.11
C PRO A 231 -13.94 -14.36 15.06
N LEU A 232 -14.70 -13.63 14.25
CA LEU A 232 -14.55 -12.17 14.10
C LEU A 232 -14.70 -11.42 15.42
N ASP A 233 -15.64 -11.88 16.26
CA ASP A 233 -15.90 -11.27 17.57
C ASP A 233 -14.69 -11.36 18.52
N GLU A 234 -13.79 -12.32 18.35
CA GLU A 234 -12.55 -12.39 19.11
C GLU A 234 -11.62 -11.24 18.81
N PHE A 235 -11.45 -10.90 17.54
CA PHE A 235 -10.67 -9.72 17.14
C PHE A 235 -11.34 -8.42 17.60
N MET A 236 -12.65 -8.31 17.39
CA MET A 236 -13.42 -7.12 17.77
C MET A 236 -13.36 -6.83 19.27
N ARG A 237 -13.43 -7.86 20.11
CA ARG A 237 -13.26 -7.68 21.56
C ARG A 237 -11.86 -7.16 21.95
N ARG A 238 -10.82 -7.58 21.22
CA ARG A 238 -9.42 -7.19 21.51
C ARG A 238 -9.06 -5.82 20.99
N ILE A 239 -9.62 -5.41 19.85
CA ILE A 239 -9.31 -4.10 19.29
C ILE A 239 -9.86 -2.95 20.14
N GLY A 240 -10.94 -3.20 20.89
CA GLY A 240 -11.48 -2.29 21.89
C GLY A 240 -12.61 -1.40 21.38
N GLU A 241 -13.30 -0.77 22.34
CA GLU A 241 -14.52 0.02 22.12
C GLU A 241 -14.29 1.34 21.35
N GLN A 242 -13.04 1.75 21.17
CA GLN A 242 -12.71 2.96 20.40
C GLN A 242 -12.93 2.81 18.89
N PHE A 243 -13.18 1.58 18.41
CA PHE A 243 -13.50 1.31 17.02
C PHE A 243 -15.00 1.07 16.86
N ALA A 244 -15.63 1.79 15.94
CA ALA A 244 -16.94 1.40 15.44
C ALA A 244 -16.80 0.14 14.58
N ILE A 245 -17.90 -0.62 14.43
CA ILE A 245 -17.94 -1.84 13.63
C ILE A 245 -19.01 -1.66 12.56
N ASP A 246 -18.63 -1.87 11.31
CA ASP A 246 -19.49 -1.78 10.13
C ASP A 246 -19.40 -3.10 9.35
N VAL A 247 -20.48 -3.88 9.39
CA VAL A 247 -20.56 -5.15 8.66
C VAL A 247 -21.31 -4.92 7.36
N ARG A 248 -20.64 -5.19 6.25
CA ARG A 248 -21.16 -4.98 4.90
C ARG A 248 -21.63 -6.27 4.26
N THR A 249 -22.62 -6.15 3.40
CA THR A 249 -23.09 -7.22 2.49
C THR A 249 -22.36 -7.19 1.14
N GLU A 250 -21.63 -6.13 0.89
CA GLU A 250 -20.85 -5.93 -0.32
C GLU A 250 -19.39 -6.32 -0.07
N ARG A 251 -18.74 -6.79 -1.13
CA ARG A 251 -17.29 -7.10 -1.13
C ARG A 251 -16.43 -5.87 -1.41
N THR A 252 -17.02 -4.76 -1.84
CA THR A 252 -16.32 -3.57 -2.29
C THR A 252 -16.65 -2.38 -1.42
N LEU A 253 -15.62 -1.71 -0.93
CA LEU A 253 -15.66 -0.41 -0.28
C LEU A 253 -15.23 0.65 -1.28
N ASN A 254 -16.12 1.59 -1.61
CA ASN A 254 -15.75 2.81 -2.32
C ASN A 254 -15.48 3.90 -1.28
N ILE A 255 -14.32 4.53 -1.36
CA ILE A 255 -13.86 5.46 -0.33
C ILE A 255 -12.98 6.55 -0.93
N SER A 256 -13.17 7.76 -0.45
CA SER A 256 -12.32 8.91 -0.73
C SER A 256 -11.81 9.51 0.58
N ARG A 257 -10.95 10.51 0.49
CA ARG A 257 -10.48 11.24 1.66
C ARG A 257 -11.62 11.94 2.41
N GLU A 258 -12.62 12.42 1.67
CA GLU A 258 -13.79 13.13 2.21
C GLU A 258 -14.78 12.20 2.92
N THR A 259 -14.80 10.92 2.52
CA THR A 259 -15.72 9.90 3.07
C THR A 259 -15.09 9.03 4.16
N LEU A 260 -13.83 9.32 4.56
CA LEU A 260 -13.22 8.65 5.70
C LEU A 260 -14.06 8.84 6.97
N PRO A 261 -14.32 7.78 7.75
CA PRO A 261 -15.09 7.90 8.98
C PRO A 261 -14.33 8.76 10.01
N GLY A 262 -15.06 9.61 10.73
CA GLY A 262 -14.53 10.45 11.80
C GLY A 262 -14.17 9.65 13.06
N THR A 263 -14.80 8.49 13.27
CA THR A 263 -14.44 7.51 14.30
C THR A 263 -13.74 6.34 13.63
N PRO A 264 -12.60 5.85 14.15
CA PRO A 264 -11.96 4.66 13.61
C PRO A 264 -12.93 3.50 13.51
N THR A 265 -13.02 2.87 12.34
CA THR A 265 -14.04 1.86 12.05
C THR A 265 -13.42 0.59 11.49
N VAL A 266 -13.78 -0.54 12.07
CA VAL A 266 -13.52 -1.86 11.46
C VAL A 266 -14.64 -2.12 10.47
N ILE A 267 -14.31 -2.17 9.19
CA ILE A 267 -15.26 -2.49 8.12
C ILE A 267 -15.05 -3.94 7.69
N ILE A 268 -16.06 -4.75 7.88
CA ILE A 268 -16.05 -6.18 7.53
C ILE A 268 -16.80 -6.34 6.21
N LEU A 269 -16.05 -6.56 5.14
CA LEU A 269 -16.62 -6.80 3.81
C LEU A 269 -17.14 -8.24 3.69
N ASP A 270 -18.08 -8.47 2.80
CA ASP A 270 -18.62 -9.81 2.55
C ASP A 270 -17.50 -10.78 2.17
N GLY A 271 -17.52 -11.96 2.80
CA GLY A 271 -16.55 -13.04 2.57
C GLY A 271 -15.30 -13.03 3.47
N VAL A 272 -15.14 -12.01 4.34
CA VAL A 272 -14.05 -11.97 5.35
C VAL A 272 -14.24 -13.04 6.40
#